data_6734f633dbdb9b5984c14f8d9dfb9a50
#
_entry.id   6734f633dbdb9b5984c14f8d9dfb9a50
#
_cell.length_a   1.000
_cell.length_b   1.000
_cell.length_c   1.000
_cell.angle_alpha   90.00
_cell.angle_beta   90.00
_cell.angle_gamma   90.00
#
_symmetry.space_group_name_H-M   'P 1'
#
loop_
_entity.id
_entity.type
_entity.pdbx_description
1 polymer ?
#
loop_
_entity_poly.entity_id
_entity_poly.type
_entity_poly.pdbx_seq_one_letter_code
_entity_poly.pdbx_strand_id
1 'polypeptide(L)'
;MKIERCKRLLRNLMGGGNQMTISELRSRGLKIGNNCHIYTNAIDTDHGYLIEIGDNVTISHAEIQAHDASTKKMLGYSKVGRVVIGNNVFIGTRAIILPGVRIGSNVVIGAGAVVSRNVPDNSICAGNPAKVIGSYDDFKSKNEELFHHSLVQHTQVKEKTDNEKRQMVEYLKDNRFAFDL
;
A
#
# COMPACT_ATOMS: atom_id res chain seq x y z
N MET A 1 7.81 -28.38 -4.46
CA MET A 1 9.09 -27.65 -4.53
C MET A 1 9.58 -27.35 -5.95
N LYS A 2 9.63 -28.31 -6.90
CA LYS A 2 10.06 -28.05 -8.31
C LYS A 2 9.11 -27.16 -9.12
N ILE A 3 7.79 -27.29 -8.95
CA ILE A 3 6.76 -26.56 -9.72
C ILE A 3 6.77 -25.06 -9.36
N GLU A 4 6.92 -24.71 -8.08
CA GLU A 4 7.02 -23.32 -7.62
C GLU A 4 8.29 -22.63 -8.13
N ARG A 5 9.40 -23.37 -8.20
CA ARG A 5 10.67 -22.87 -8.75
C ARG A 5 10.58 -22.60 -10.26
N CYS A 6 9.83 -23.43 -10.99
CA CYS A 6 9.59 -23.27 -12.42
C CYS A 6 8.67 -22.07 -12.72
N LYS A 7 7.61 -21.88 -11.94
CA LYS A 7 6.72 -20.70 -12.03
C LYS A 7 7.47 -19.41 -11.70
N ARG A 8 8.44 -19.45 -10.77
CA ARG A 8 9.29 -18.31 -10.41
C ARG A 8 10.24 -17.94 -11.55
N LEU A 9 10.85 -18.92 -12.22
CA LEU A 9 11.72 -18.70 -13.38
C LEU A 9 10.95 -18.11 -14.58
N LEU A 10 9.75 -18.61 -14.86
CA LEU A 10 8.90 -18.10 -15.94
C LEU A 10 8.43 -16.66 -15.69
N ARG A 11 8.08 -16.30 -14.44
CA ARG A 11 7.75 -14.90 -14.09
C ARG A 11 8.92 -13.95 -14.25
N ASN A 12 10.14 -14.37 -13.91
CA ASN A 12 11.35 -13.54 -14.08
C ASN A 12 11.68 -13.30 -15.56
N LEU A 13 11.40 -14.27 -16.43
CA LEU A 13 11.60 -14.14 -17.89
C LEU A 13 10.56 -13.21 -18.55
N MET A 14 9.41 -12.98 -17.93
CA MET A 14 8.33 -12.13 -18.44
C MET A 14 8.36 -10.68 -17.91
N GLY A 15 9.48 -10.24 -17.30
CA GLY A 15 9.67 -8.84 -16.87
C GLY A 15 8.84 -8.42 -15.63
N GLY A 16 8.11 -9.34 -15.00
CA GLY A 16 7.47 -9.13 -13.71
C GLY A 16 8.47 -9.34 -12.58
N GLY A 17 8.99 -8.27 -11.97
CA GLY A 17 9.82 -8.37 -10.78
C GLY A 17 9.19 -9.33 -9.76
N ASN A 18 9.99 -10.22 -9.17
CA ASN A 18 9.55 -11.33 -8.32
C ASN A 18 8.97 -10.78 -7.01
N GLN A 19 7.69 -10.37 -7.04
CA GLN A 19 7.00 -9.89 -5.85
C GLN A 19 6.87 -11.03 -4.84
N MET A 20 7.29 -10.77 -3.60
CA MET A 20 7.15 -11.75 -2.52
C MET A 20 5.67 -11.99 -2.22
N THR A 21 5.32 -13.25 -2.07
CA THR A 21 3.98 -13.64 -1.62
C THR A 21 3.81 -13.36 -0.12
N ILE A 22 2.57 -13.24 0.33
CA ILE A 22 2.27 -13.10 1.78
C ILE A 22 2.85 -14.26 2.59
N SER A 23 2.85 -15.47 2.04
CA SER A 23 3.46 -16.64 2.68
C SER A 23 4.99 -16.48 2.84
N GLU A 24 5.67 -15.96 1.82
CA GLU A 24 7.12 -15.67 1.89
C GLU A 24 7.41 -14.56 2.90
N LEU A 25 6.62 -13.50 2.95
CA LEU A 25 6.76 -12.44 3.95
C LEU A 25 6.56 -12.97 5.37
N ARG A 26 5.51 -13.78 5.60
CA ARG A 26 5.29 -14.42 6.90
C ARG A 26 6.45 -15.36 7.29
N SER A 27 7.03 -16.10 6.35
CA SER A 27 8.18 -16.96 6.62
C SER A 27 9.44 -16.18 7.02
N ARG A 28 9.49 -14.87 6.71
CA ARG A 28 10.54 -13.94 7.15
C ARG A 28 10.21 -13.22 8.46
N GLY A 29 9.18 -13.69 9.16
CA GLY A 29 8.81 -13.19 10.48
C GLY A 29 7.77 -12.09 10.53
N LEU A 30 7.29 -11.58 9.38
CA LEU A 30 6.21 -10.59 9.40
C LEU A 30 4.91 -11.21 9.91
N LYS A 31 4.21 -10.48 10.75
CA LYS A 31 2.81 -10.80 11.09
C LYS A 31 1.90 -10.05 10.14
N ILE A 32 1.09 -10.78 9.38
CA ILE A 32 0.19 -10.20 8.38
C ILE A 32 -1.19 -10.83 8.57
N GLY A 33 -2.22 -10.01 8.67
CA GLY A 33 -3.60 -10.43 8.80
C GLY A 33 -4.20 -11.00 7.51
N ASN A 34 -5.53 -11.00 7.44
CA ASN A 34 -6.28 -11.54 6.31
C ASN A 34 -6.61 -10.46 5.28
N ASN A 35 -6.96 -10.89 4.06
CA ASN A 35 -7.38 -10.01 2.96
C ASN A 35 -6.41 -8.84 2.70
N CYS A 36 -5.11 -9.13 2.72
CA CYS A 36 -4.07 -8.13 2.47
C CYS A 36 -3.55 -8.23 1.03
N HIS A 37 -3.33 -7.06 0.42
CA HIS A 37 -2.75 -6.92 -0.91
C HIS A 37 -1.45 -6.12 -0.82
N ILE A 38 -0.31 -6.79 -1.01
CA ILE A 38 1.00 -6.17 -0.85
C ILE A 38 1.69 -6.16 -2.22
N TYR A 39 1.77 -4.99 -2.85
CA TYR A 39 2.34 -4.79 -4.18
C TYR A 39 3.72 -4.16 -4.14
N THR A 40 4.56 -4.59 -3.20
CA THR A 40 5.94 -4.09 -3.06
C THR A 40 6.88 -5.18 -2.54
N ASN A 41 8.14 -5.08 -2.92
CA ASN A 41 9.24 -5.85 -2.31
C ASN A 41 10.10 -4.97 -1.37
N ALA A 42 9.80 -3.67 -1.29
CA ALA A 42 10.51 -2.72 -0.44
C ALA A 42 10.01 -2.79 1.02
N ILE A 43 10.02 -3.99 1.58
CA ILE A 43 9.69 -4.24 2.99
C ILE A 43 10.94 -4.81 3.66
N ASP A 44 11.29 -4.28 4.83
CA ASP A 44 12.42 -4.74 5.63
C ASP A 44 12.19 -6.15 6.15
N THR A 45 12.59 -7.13 5.34
CA THR A 45 12.47 -8.55 5.67
C THR A 45 13.55 -9.06 6.60
N ASP A 46 14.67 -8.35 6.74
CA ASP A 46 15.73 -8.72 7.69
C ASP A 46 15.26 -8.46 9.14
N HIS A 47 14.38 -7.49 9.32
CA HIS A 47 13.72 -7.19 10.60
C HIS A 47 12.21 -7.49 10.56
N GLY A 48 11.78 -8.46 9.74
CA GLY A 48 10.37 -8.78 9.54
C GLY A 48 9.59 -9.06 10.83
N TYR A 49 10.24 -9.62 11.84
CA TYR A 49 9.68 -9.86 13.18
C TYR A 49 9.26 -8.58 13.93
N LEU A 50 9.66 -7.40 13.46
CA LEU A 50 9.25 -6.09 13.98
C LEU A 50 8.05 -5.48 13.23
N ILE A 51 7.57 -6.15 12.15
CA ILE A 51 6.50 -5.62 11.30
C ILE A 51 5.21 -6.40 11.53
N GLU A 52 4.16 -5.70 11.93
CA GLU A 52 2.81 -6.23 12.12
C GLU A 52 1.84 -5.47 11.22
N ILE A 53 1.06 -6.22 10.43
CA ILE A 53 0.06 -5.71 9.48
C ILE A 53 -1.27 -6.37 9.82
N GLY A 54 -2.31 -5.59 10.04
CA GLY A 54 -3.66 -6.06 10.36
C GLY A 54 -4.40 -6.63 9.16
N ASP A 55 -5.72 -6.67 9.25
CA ASP A 55 -6.61 -7.18 8.21
C ASP A 55 -7.00 -6.09 7.20
N ASN A 56 -7.34 -6.50 5.96
CA ASN A 56 -7.81 -5.60 4.89
C ASN A 56 -6.82 -4.47 4.58
N VAL A 57 -5.53 -4.77 4.50
CA VAL A 57 -4.48 -3.78 4.22
C VAL A 57 -4.02 -3.88 2.78
N THR A 58 -3.97 -2.74 2.10
CA THR A 58 -3.36 -2.62 0.77
C THR A 58 -2.11 -1.76 0.85
N ILE A 59 -0.98 -2.28 0.38
CA ILE A 59 0.30 -1.56 0.25
C ILE A 59 0.66 -1.48 -1.23
N SER A 60 0.55 -0.26 -1.81
CA SER A 60 0.76 -0.02 -3.23
C SER A 60 2.16 0.55 -3.49
N HIS A 61 3.14 -0.30 -3.81
CA HIS A 61 4.52 0.10 -4.16
C HIS A 61 5.15 1.08 -3.16
N ALA A 62 4.84 0.92 -1.88
CA ALA A 62 5.38 1.71 -0.77
C ALA A 62 6.57 1.00 -0.13
N GLU A 63 7.33 1.72 0.69
CA GLU A 63 8.46 1.21 1.44
C GLU A 63 8.13 1.12 2.93
N ILE A 64 8.41 -0.02 3.56
CA ILE A 64 8.20 -0.26 4.99
C ILE A 64 9.55 -0.57 5.63
N GLN A 65 10.03 0.34 6.46
CA GLN A 65 11.33 0.24 7.12
C GLN A 65 11.17 -0.07 8.61
N ALA A 66 11.85 -1.10 9.10
CA ALA A 66 11.93 -1.43 10.52
C ALA A 66 13.30 -1.14 11.11
N HIS A 67 14.28 -0.71 10.28
CA HIS A 67 15.60 -0.26 10.73
C HIS A 67 16.05 1.03 10.02
N ASP A 68 17.00 1.72 10.66
CA ASP A 68 17.67 2.90 10.15
C ASP A 68 19.17 2.79 10.43
N ALA A 69 19.95 2.65 9.37
CA ALA A 69 21.39 2.50 9.45
C ALA A 69 22.18 3.82 9.57
N SER A 70 21.51 4.97 9.65
CA SER A 70 22.18 6.28 9.72
C SER A 70 23.13 6.43 10.92
N THR A 71 22.85 5.73 12.01
CA THR A 71 23.68 5.75 13.22
C THR A 71 24.84 4.76 13.20
N LYS A 72 24.88 3.85 12.23
CA LYS A 72 25.85 2.74 12.22
C LYS A 72 27.29 3.21 12.14
N LYS A 73 27.55 4.28 11.38
CA LYS A 73 28.90 4.84 11.25
C LYS A 73 29.42 5.46 12.57
N MET A 74 28.54 6.06 13.36
CA MET A 74 28.90 6.73 14.61
C MET A 74 28.94 5.77 15.80
N LEU A 75 27.99 4.86 15.87
CA LEU A 75 27.73 4.04 17.06
C LEU A 75 28.04 2.56 16.84
N GLY A 76 28.34 2.14 15.63
CA GLY A 76 28.50 0.73 15.26
C GLY A 76 27.17 -0.04 15.10
N TYR A 77 26.04 0.60 15.39
CA TYR A 77 24.70 -0.03 15.42
C TYR A 77 23.69 0.76 14.61
N SER A 78 22.76 0.05 13.96
CA SER A 78 21.54 0.65 13.37
C SER A 78 20.45 0.78 14.43
N LYS A 79 19.61 1.83 14.29
CA LYS A 79 18.36 1.90 15.06
C LYS A 79 17.34 0.93 14.48
N VAL A 80 16.57 0.30 15.32
CA VAL A 80 15.44 -0.54 14.92
C VAL A 80 14.18 -0.09 15.63
N GLY A 81 13.01 -0.28 15.00
CA GLY A 81 11.73 0.10 15.59
C GLY A 81 10.58 -0.71 15.03
N ARG A 82 9.64 -1.09 15.91
CA ARG A 82 8.45 -1.80 15.48
C ARG A 82 7.61 -0.93 14.57
N VAL A 83 7.12 -1.52 13.47
CA VAL A 83 6.11 -0.94 12.61
C VAL A 83 4.81 -1.72 12.79
N VAL A 84 3.74 -1.02 13.16
CA VAL A 84 2.43 -1.62 13.39
C VAL A 84 1.41 -0.92 12.51
N ILE A 85 0.76 -1.67 11.63
CA ILE A 85 -0.28 -1.18 10.72
C ILE A 85 -1.60 -1.83 11.14
N GLY A 86 -2.61 -1.02 11.45
CA GLY A 86 -3.93 -1.47 11.86
C GLY A 86 -4.74 -2.10 10.72
N ASN A 87 -6.06 -2.16 10.91
CA ASN A 87 -6.98 -2.75 9.94
C ASN A 87 -7.53 -1.70 8.97
N ASN A 88 -7.98 -2.14 7.77
CA ASN A 88 -8.58 -1.26 6.76
C ASN A 88 -7.66 -0.09 6.41
N VAL A 89 -6.40 -0.38 6.07
CA VAL A 89 -5.39 0.63 5.75
C VAL A 89 -5.01 0.56 4.29
N PHE A 90 -4.97 1.71 3.64
CA PHE A 90 -4.40 1.87 2.30
C PHE A 90 -3.11 2.69 2.39
N ILE A 91 -2.02 2.18 1.84
CA ILE A 91 -0.73 2.88 1.75
C ILE A 91 -0.42 3.11 0.27
N GLY A 92 -0.44 4.38 -0.11
CA GLY A 92 -0.26 4.83 -1.48
C GLY A 92 1.16 4.62 -2.01
N THR A 93 1.27 4.60 -3.33
CA THR A 93 2.53 4.40 -4.07
C THR A 93 3.63 5.36 -3.60
N ARG A 94 4.84 4.84 -3.43
CA ARG A 94 6.04 5.59 -2.98
C ARG A 94 5.93 6.23 -1.60
N ALA A 95 4.93 5.88 -0.80
CA ALA A 95 4.94 6.25 0.60
C ALA A 95 6.08 5.50 1.33
N ILE A 96 6.65 6.13 2.34
CA ILE A 96 7.72 5.56 3.17
C ILE A 96 7.24 5.56 4.62
N ILE A 97 7.21 4.39 5.22
CA ILE A 97 6.89 4.22 6.64
C ILE A 97 8.19 3.97 7.39
N LEU A 98 8.53 4.89 8.28
CA LEU A 98 9.80 4.84 9.02
C LEU A 98 9.73 3.91 10.25
N PRO A 99 10.89 3.46 10.76
CA PRO A 99 10.97 2.61 11.95
C PRO A 99 10.29 3.26 13.18
N GLY A 100 9.60 2.45 13.96
CA GLY A 100 8.94 2.90 15.20
C GLY A 100 7.54 3.49 15.01
N VAL A 101 7.03 3.52 13.78
CA VAL A 101 5.72 4.10 13.47
C VAL A 101 4.57 3.11 13.73
N ARG A 102 3.50 3.61 14.35
CA ARG A 102 2.20 2.95 14.43
C ARG A 102 1.19 3.69 13.55
N ILE A 103 0.55 2.99 12.65
CA ILE A 103 -0.60 3.44 11.85
C ILE A 103 -1.85 2.78 12.42
N GLY A 104 -2.85 3.57 12.76
CA GLY A 104 -4.13 3.10 13.27
C GLY A 104 -4.98 2.39 12.22
N SER A 105 -6.23 2.13 12.55
CA SER A 105 -7.21 1.51 11.65
C SER A 105 -8.04 2.56 10.91
N ASN A 106 -8.62 2.17 9.74
CA ASN A 106 -9.35 3.08 8.86
C ASN A 106 -8.48 4.29 8.47
N VAL A 107 -7.34 4.01 7.84
CA VAL A 107 -6.34 5.04 7.48
C VAL A 107 -6.01 4.95 5.99
N VAL A 108 -5.89 6.13 5.36
CA VAL A 108 -5.29 6.26 4.03
C VAL A 108 -4.00 7.07 4.14
N ILE A 109 -2.90 6.47 3.72
CA ILE A 109 -1.62 7.17 3.52
C ILE A 109 -1.51 7.53 2.05
N GLY A 110 -1.44 8.83 1.77
CA GLY A 110 -1.32 9.36 0.41
C GLY A 110 -0.01 8.94 -0.28
N ALA A 111 -0.03 8.90 -1.60
CA ALA A 111 1.15 8.59 -2.40
C ALA A 111 2.30 9.57 -2.11
N GLY A 112 3.53 9.08 -2.03
CA GLY A 112 4.74 9.88 -1.74
C GLY A 112 4.86 10.41 -0.32
N ALA A 113 3.98 10.02 0.60
CA ALA A 113 4.04 10.47 1.99
C ALA A 113 5.22 9.85 2.74
N VAL A 114 5.88 10.62 3.63
CA VAL A 114 6.92 10.11 4.54
C VAL A 114 6.38 10.12 5.97
N VAL A 115 5.98 8.94 6.44
CA VAL A 115 5.37 8.77 7.76
C VAL A 115 6.46 8.53 8.80
N SER A 116 6.77 9.58 9.57
CA SER A 116 7.79 9.58 10.61
C SER A 116 7.24 9.63 12.04
N ARG A 117 5.91 9.68 12.19
CA ARG A 117 5.19 9.72 13.48
C ARG A 117 3.95 8.82 13.41
N ASN A 118 3.43 8.47 14.58
CA ASN A 118 2.20 7.68 14.66
C ASN A 118 1.04 8.40 13.99
N VAL A 119 0.22 7.63 13.30
CA VAL A 119 -1.02 8.06 12.65
C VAL A 119 -2.19 7.50 13.43
N PRO A 120 -3.12 8.33 13.92
CA PRO A 120 -4.29 7.86 14.66
C PRO A 120 -5.26 7.10 13.75
N ASP A 121 -6.20 6.40 14.37
CA ASP A 121 -7.33 5.79 13.68
C ASP A 121 -8.13 6.85 12.92
N ASN A 122 -8.91 6.41 11.93
CA ASN A 122 -9.86 7.25 11.18
C ASN A 122 -9.21 8.48 10.53
N SER A 123 -8.07 8.31 9.87
CA SER A 123 -7.26 9.43 9.35
C SER A 123 -6.89 9.30 7.89
N ILE A 124 -6.87 10.44 7.20
CA ILE A 124 -6.19 10.63 5.93
C ILE A 124 -4.90 11.37 6.20
N CYS A 125 -3.76 10.79 5.81
CA CYS A 125 -2.44 11.31 6.10
C CYS A 125 -1.62 11.45 4.80
N ALA A 126 -1.02 12.61 4.56
CA ALA A 126 -0.24 12.85 3.35
C ALA A 126 0.91 13.84 3.58
N GLY A 127 1.84 13.90 2.62
CA GLY A 127 2.94 14.86 2.58
C GLY A 127 4.28 14.33 3.13
N ASN A 128 5.29 15.18 3.08
CA ASN A 128 6.63 14.93 3.63
C ASN A 128 7.09 16.14 4.48
N PRO A 129 7.18 16.02 5.83
CA PRO A 129 6.71 14.90 6.63
C PRO A 129 5.17 14.76 6.57
N ALA A 130 4.69 13.53 6.66
CA ALA A 130 3.27 13.24 6.60
C ALA A 130 2.50 13.85 7.78
N LYS A 131 1.34 14.44 7.46
CA LYS A 131 0.42 15.03 8.44
C LYS A 131 -1.00 14.53 8.20
N VAL A 132 -1.80 14.45 9.25
CA VAL A 132 -3.23 14.22 9.13
C VAL A 132 -3.86 15.43 8.44
N ILE A 133 -4.59 15.19 7.35
CA ILE A 133 -5.23 16.22 6.52
C ILE A 133 -6.75 16.09 6.47
N GLY A 134 -7.31 15.06 7.07
CA GLY A 134 -8.75 14.81 7.15
C GLY A 134 -9.08 13.52 7.87
N SER A 135 -10.37 13.23 8.00
CA SER A 135 -10.87 11.97 8.53
C SER A 135 -11.15 10.96 7.42
N TYR A 136 -11.06 9.67 7.76
CA TYR A 136 -11.43 8.59 6.85
C TYR A 136 -12.94 8.62 6.53
N ASP A 137 -13.79 8.97 7.51
CA ASP A 137 -15.24 9.03 7.33
C ASP A 137 -15.63 10.12 6.34
N ASP A 138 -15.05 11.34 6.45
CA ASP A 138 -15.28 12.41 5.47
C ASP A 138 -14.78 12.03 4.08
N PHE A 139 -13.61 11.37 4.01
CA PHE A 139 -13.07 10.88 2.74
C PHE A 139 -14.01 9.85 2.11
N LYS A 140 -14.52 8.92 2.92
CA LYS A 140 -15.47 7.89 2.48
C LYS A 140 -16.75 8.53 1.94
N SER A 141 -17.40 9.40 2.73
CA SER A 141 -18.65 10.06 2.35
C SER A 141 -18.53 10.87 1.05
N LYS A 142 -17.43 11.64 0.91
CA LYS A 142 -17.17 12.40 -0.32
C LYS A 142 -16.99 11.49 -1.55
N ASN A 143 -16.35 10.35 -1.39
CA ASN A 143 -16.16 9.42 -2.52
C ASN A 143 -17.43 8.64 -2.84
N GLU A 144 -18.28 8.32 -1.85
CA GLU A 144 -19.61 7.74 -2.07
C GLU A 144 -20.50 8.70 -2.84
N GLU A 145 -20.55 9.98 -2.47
CA GLU A 145 -21.27 11.01 -3.20
C GLU A 145 -20.76 11.15 -4.64
N LEU A 146 -19.45 11.23 -4.81
CA LEU A 146 -18.82 11.29 -6.13
C LEU A 146 -19.15 10.06 -6.98
N PHE A 147 -19.14 8.87 -6.38
CA PHE A 147 -19.48 7.62 -7.07
C PHE A 147 -20.90 7.64 -7.63
N HIS A 148 -21.88 8.14 -6.87
CA HIS A 148 -23.28 8.22 -7.29
C HIS A 148 -23.53 9.19 -8.47
N HIS A 149 -22.63 10.17 -8.66
CA HIS A 149 -22.76 11.19 -9.71
C HIS A 149 -21.76 10.99 -10.87
N SER A 150 -20.98 9.93 -10.86
CA SER A 150 -19.94 9.68 -11.86
C SER A 150 -20.29 8.52 -12.79
N LEU A 151 -19.61 8.48 -13.94
CA LEU A 151 -19.62 7.28 -14.78
C LEU A 151 -18.97 6.11 -14.01
N VAL A 152 -19.70 5.01 -13.89
CA VAL A 152 -19.21 3.77 -13.29
C VAL A 152 -19.18 2.68 -14.36
N GLN A 153 -18.02 2.04 -14.55
CA GLN A 153 -17.87 0.88 -15.41
C GLN A 153 -17.62 -0.37 -14.58
N HIS A 154 -18.43 -1.40 -14.81
CA HIS A 154 -18.40 -2.66 -14.07
C HIS A 154 -17.57 -3.75 -14.74
N THR A 155 -16.98 -3.46 -15.90
CA THR A 155 -16.12 -4.40 -16.63
C THR A 155 -14.67 -4.26 -16.14
N GLN A 156 -14.03 -5.38 -15.83
CA GLN A 156 -12.62 -5.36 -15.42
C GLN A 156 -11.72 -4.75 -16.50
N VAL A 157 -10.68 -4.01 -16.10
CA VAL A 157 -9.81 -3.25 -17.02
C VAL A 157 -9.31 -4.08 -18.20
N LYS A 158 -8.94 -5.35 -17.96
CA LYS A 158 -8.41 -6.25 -19.00
C LYS A 158 -9.47 -6.75 -19.99
N GLU A 159 -10.74 -6.66 -19.65
CA GLU A 159 -11.88 -7.19 -20.41
C GLU A 159 -12.68 -6.08 -21.11
N LYS A 160 -12.31 -4.82 -20.91
CA LYS A 160 -12.98 -3.66 -21.51
C LYS A 160 -12.92 -3.68 -23.02
N THR A 161 -14.08 -3.49 -23.61
CA THR A 161 -14.23 -3.25 -25.05
C THR A 161 -13.70 -1.88 -25.43
N ASP A 162 -13.38 -1.70 -26.70
CA ASP A 162 -12.93 -0.38 -27.22
C ASP A 162 -14.02 0.69 -27.12
N ASN A 163 -15.29 0.28 -27.10
CA ASN A 163 -16.41 1.20 -26.89
C ASN A 163 -16.45 1.73 -25.45
N GLU A 164 -16.30 0.85 -24.45
CA GLU A 164 -16.22 1.25 -23.03
C GLU A 164 -15.03 2.16 -22.74
N LYS A 165 -13.88 1.86 -23.34
CA LYS A 165 -12.70 2.73 -23.26
C LYS A 165 -12.96 4.11 -23.85
N ARG A 166 -13.61 4.19 -25.04
CA ARG A 166 -13.98 5.47 -25.66
C ARG A 166 -14.99 6.25 -24.81
N GLN A 167 -16.00 5.60 -24.26
CA GLN A 167 -16.98 6.23 -23.35
C GLN A 167 -16.27 6.83 -22.13
N MET A 168 -15.32 6.12 -21.51
CA MET A 168 -14.55 6.62 -20.38
C MET A 168 -13.73 7.86 -20.77
N VAL A 169 -13.03 7.80 -21.90
CA VAL A 169 -12.23 8.95 -22.40
C VAL A 169 -13.11 10.16 -22.68
N GLU A 170 -14.28 9.96 -23.30
CA GLU A 170 -15.21 11.06 -23.62
C GLU A 170 -15.76 11.69 -22.34
N TYR A 171 -16.22 10.87 -21.39
CA TYR A 171 -16.71 11.34 -20.09
C TYR A 171 -15.66 12.18 -19.34
N LEU A 172 -14.40 11.73 -19.34
CA LEU A 172 -13.32 12.38 -18.60
C LEU A 172 -12.81 13.68 -19.24
N LYS A 173 -13.32 14.10 -20.42
CA LYS A 173 -13.03 15.43 -20.97
C LYS A 173 -13.62 16.54 -20.12
N ASP A 174 -14.83 16.32 -19.60
CA ASP A 174 -15.60 17.31 -18.84
C ASP A 174 -15.68 17.00 -17.34
N ASN A 175 -15.24 15.80 -16.93
CA ASN A 175 -15.32 15.30 -15.56
C ASN A 175 -13.95 14.88 -15.05
N ARG A 176 -13.68 15.21 -13.77
CA ARG A 176 -12.37 14.93 -13.17
C ARG A 176 -12.14 13.46 -12.87
N PHE A 177 -13.21 12.73 -12.51
CA PHE A 177 -13.13 11.34 -12.06
C PHE A 177 -14.27 10.51 -12.66
N ALA A 178 -13.98 9.23 -12.88
CA ALA A 178 -14.92 8.16 -13.13
C ALA A 178 -14.51 6.96 -12.24
N PHE A 179 -15.37 5.96 -12.13
CA PHE A 179 -15.07 4.77 -11.34
C PHE A 179 -14.97 3.53 -12.23
N ASP A 180 -14.05 2.67 -11.90
CA ASP A 180 -13.67 1.50 -12.65
C ASP A 180 -13.48 0.27 -11.73
N LEU A 181 -13.79 -0.95 -12.24
CA LEU A 181 -13.70 -2.20 -11.48
C LEU A 181 -12.32 -2.85 -11.59
#